data_8d16ddcf32508821a9aee5e2940ff30d
#
_entry.id   8d16ddcf32508821a9aee5e2940ff30d
#
_cell.length_a   1.000
_cell.length_b   1.000
_cell.length_c   1.000
_cell.angle_alpha   90.00
_cell.angle_beta   90.00
_cell.angle_gamma   90.00
#
_symmetry.space_group_name_H-M   'P 1'
#
loop_
_entity.id
_entity.type
_entity.pdbx_description
1 polymer ?
#
loop_
_entity_poly.entity_id
_entity_poly.type
_entity_poly.pdbx_seq_one_letter_code
_entity_poly.pdbx_strand_id
1 'polypeptide(L)'
;MASRVLLVRGGRLAENSGLGRAHQSIESLLEKALVPQWTKVGTIEHEQVTGLVQRAVKRWYIHPRTVTKLSESTPADIIHITDQEQAHLVPKNCPVPVIVTVHDLFHISPRKIIGGDVTVSVGEQNPDLFRRIDLKMLKKGLERADMIICISESTLMDVRRMFPGKKTALVRHQIDTEYWSPFSNPKPRELLGDLDSESKMLVITLGSNEERKRLKFAKKVISSLPDEVSKDINTIHIGSEVKLT
;
A
#
# COMPACT_ATOMS: atom_id res chain seq x y z
N MET A 1 -13.30 21.69 19.16
CA MET A 1 -12.77 21.94 17.80
C MET A 1 -12.24 20.60 17.25
N ALA A 2 -12.39 20.34 15.93
CA ALA A 2 -11.80 19.17 15.32
C ALA A 2 -10.27 19.31 15.24
N SER A 3 -9.54 18.21 15.47
CA SER A 3 -8.09 18.17 15.30
C SER A 3 -7.70 18.20 13.82
N ARG A 4 -6.62 18.89 13.49
CA ARG A 4 -6.19 19.16 12.11
C ARG A 4 -5.10 18.18 11.68
N VAL A 5 -5.34 17.50 10.55
CA VAL A 5 -4.42 16.52 9.98
C VAL A 5 -3.78 17.06 8.71
N LEU A 6 -2.46 17.01 8.64
CA LEU A 6 -1.68 17.23 7.43
C LEU A 6 -1.25 15.86 6.88
N LEU A 7 -1.75 15.49 5.71
CA LEU A 7 -1.35 14.27 5.04
C LEU A 7 -0.05 14.46 4.27
N VAL A 8 0.82 13.45 4.29
CA VAL A 8 2.12 13.50 3.60
C VAL A 8 2.34 12.20 2.87
N ARG A 9 2.77 12.31 1.60
CA ARG A 9 3.30 11.21 0.81
C ARG A 9 4.37 11.70 -0.16
N GLY A 10 4.99 10.79 -0.90
CA GLY A 10 5.98 11.10 -1.93
C GLY A 10 5.35 11.48 -3.26
N GLY A 11 5.80 10.84 -4.34
CA GLY A 11 5.19 11.02 -5.66
C GLY A 11 3.76 10.50 -5.71
N ARG A 12 2.90 11.23 -6.43
CA ARG A 12 1.51 10.84 -6.63
C ARG A 12 1.43 9.44 -7.24
N LEU A 13 0.77 8.52 -6.58
CA LEU A 13 0.56 7.16 -7.05
C LEU A 13 -0.71 7.08 -7.89
N ALA A 14 -0.73 6.13 -8.83
CA ALA A 14 -1.93 5.86 -9.60
C ALA A 14 -3.08 5.42 -8.68
N GLU A 15 -4.27 5.90 -8.97
CA GLU A 15 -5.48 5.63 -8.17
C GLU A 15 -5.83 4.15 -8.10
N ASN A 16 -5.48 3.38 -9.13
CA ASN A 16 -5.69 1.94 -9.19
C ASN A 16 -4.59 1.12 -8.48
N SER A 17 -3.56 1.75 -7.91
CA SER A 17 -2.56 1.06 -7.08
C SER A 17 -3.06 0.85 -5.66
N GLY A 18 -2.64 -0.24 -5.00
CA GLY A 18 -3.06 -0.54 -3.63
C GLY A 18 -2.73 0.58 -2.63
N LEU A 19 -1.51 1.13 -2.71
CA LEU A 19 -1.09 2.25 -1.86
C LEU A 19 -1.80 3.56 -2.23
N GLY A 20 -2.05 3.81 -3.52
CA GLY A 20 -2.81 4.97 -3.97
C GLY A 20 -4.24 4.95 -3.41
N ARG A 21 -4.94 3.81 -3.53
CA ARG A 21 -6.28 3.63 -2.95
C ARG A 21 -6.30 3.78 -1.43
N ALA A 22 -5.32 3.24 -0.74
CA ALA A 22 -5.24 3.36 0.72
C ALA A 22 -5.13 4.84 1.14
N HIS A 23 -4.30 5.62 0.44
CA HIS A 23 -4.19 7.05 0.69
C HIS A 23 -5.51 7.80 0.39
N GLN A 24 -6.11 7.57 -0.78
CA GLN A 24 -7.38 8.18 -1.17
C GLN A 24 -8.52 7.84 -0.21
N SER A 25 -8.53 6.62 0.32
CA SER A 25 -9.51 6.22 1.34
C SER A 25 -9.41 7.10 2.58
N ILE A 26 -8.19 7.37 3.06
CA ILE A 26 -7.97 8.27 4.20
C ILE A 26 -8.39 9.71 3.85
N GLU A 27 -8.01 10.22 2.68
CA GLU A 27 -8.44 11.54 2.22
C GLU A 27 -9.96 11.67 2.16
N SER A 28 -10.62 10.70 1.52
CA SER A 28 -12.09 10.69 1.38
C SER A 28 -12.82 10.68 2.72
N LEU A 29 -12.30 9.93 3.71
CA LEU A 29 -12.87 9.92 5.07
C LEU A 29 -12.85 11.32 5.71
N LEU A 30 -11.74 12.03 5.55
CA LEU A 30 -11.54 13.36 6.11
C LEU A 30 -12.37 14.40 5.34
N GLU A 31 -12.38 14.35 4.01
CA GLU A 31 -13.11 15.27 3.14
C GLU A 31 -14.63 15.15 3.26
N LYS A 32 -15.12 13.93 3.42
CA LYS A 32 -16.56 13.65 3.65
C LYS A 32 -16.97 13.82 5.11
N ALA A 33 -16.08 14.29 5.98
CA ALA A 33 -16.30 14.44 7.41
C ALA A 33 -16.86 13.18 8.10
N LEU A 34 -16.50 11.99 7.60
CA LEU A 34 -16.89 10.71 8.19
C LEU A 34 -16.16 10.44 9.51
N VAL A 35 -15.15 11.22 9.83
CA VAL A 35 -14.42 11.25 11.11
C VAL A 35 -14.48 12.69 11.67
N PRO A 36 -15.60 13.10 12.24
CA PRO A 36 -15.88 14.52 12.56
C PRO A 36 -14.91 15.15 13.58
N GLN A 37 -14.13 14.32 14.30
CA GLN A 37 -13.10 14.78 15.23
C GLN A 37 -11.85 15.26 14.50
N TRP A 38 -11.71 15.01 13.18
CA TRP A 38 -10.54 15.31 12.39
C TRP A 38 -10.89 16.08 11.12
N THR A 39 -10.04 17.04 10.77
CA THR A 39 -10.19 17.83 9.54
C THR A 39 -8.86 17.84 8.79
N LYS A 40 -8.89 17.55 7.49
CA LYS A 40 -7.72 17.67 6.62
C LYS A 40 -7.39 19.13 6.37
N VAL A 41 -6.15 19.55 6.65
CA VAL A 41 -5.66 20.90 6.34
C VAL A 41 -4.87 20.95 5.04
N GLY A 42 -4.46 19.82 4.50
CA GLY A 42 -3.77 19.72 3.22
C GLY A 42 -3.13 18.36 3.00
N THR A 43 -2.59 18.17 1.80
CA THR A 43 -1.78 17.01 1.42
C THR A 43 -0.47 17.51 0.81
N ILE A 44 0.67 17.05 1.33
CA ILE A 44 1.99 17.31 0.77
C ILE A 44 2.39 16.12 -0.10
N GLU A 45 2.47 16.34 -1.39
CA GLU A 45 2.88 15.37 -2.39
C GLU A 45 3.64 16.04 -3.53
N HIS A 46 4.15 15.29 -4.47
CA HIS A 46 4.73 15.83 -5.69
C HIS A 46 4.37 14.99 -6.91
N GLU A 47 4.39 15.60 -8.08
CA GLU A 47 4.20 14.90 -9.34
C GLU A 47 5.32 13.88 -9.58
N GLN A 48 4.99 12.82 -10.34
CA GLN A 48 5.95 11.79 -10.73
C GLN A 48 7.12 12.40 -11.52
N VAL A 49 8.31 11.93 -11.21
CA VAL A 49 9.55 12.35 -11.87
C VAL A 49 10.15 11.17 -12.61
N THR A 50 10.49 11.34 -13.88
CA THR A 50 10.89 10.24 -14.78
C THR A 50 12.38 9.90 -14.74
N GLY A 51 13.28 10.87 -14.56
CA GLY A 51 14.73 10.63 -14.57
C GLY A 51 15.25 10.03 -13.25
N LEU A 52 16.17 9.03 -13.31
CA LEU A 52 16.74 8.38 -12.13
C LEU A 52 17.41 9.37 -11.15
N VAL A 53 18.28 10.25 -11.68
CA VAL A 53 18.97 11.26 -10.87
C VAL A 53 17.96 12.26 -10.27
N GLN A 54 17.02 12.73 -11.10
CA GLN A 54 15.99 13.66 -10.65
C GLN A 54 15.11 13.03 -9.57
N ARG A 55 14.76 11.75 -9.72
CA ARG A 55 14.01 10.98 -8.70
C ARG A 55 14.79 10.90 -7.38
N ALA A 56 16.08 10.57 -7.43
CA ALA A 56 16.93 10.50 -6.25
C ALA A 56 17.04 11.87 -5.54
N VAL A 57 17.33 12.93 -6.28
CA VAL A 57 17.41 14.30 -5.75
C VAL A 57 16.06 14.74 -5.17
N LYS A 58 14.95 14.50 -5.88
CA LYS A 58 13.61 14.84 -5.40
C LYS A 58 13.29 14.09 -4.11
N ARG A 59 13.49 12.74 -4.10
CA ARG A 59 13.15 11.86 -3.00
C ARG A 59 13.98 12.15 -1.75
N TRP A 60 15.30 12.30 -1.89
CA TRP A 60 16.19 12.34 -0.72
C TRP A 60 16.55 13.75 -0.26
N TYR A 61 16.32 14.76 -1.11
CA TYR A 61 16.78 16.10 -0.82
C TYR A 61 15.68 17.15 -0.88
N ILE A 62 15.00 17.30 -2.02
CA ILE A 62 14.04 18.38 -2.21
C ILE A 62 12.79 18.13 -1.37
N HIS A 63 12.13 16.98 -1.57
CA HIS A 63 10.85 16.70 -0.96
C HIS A 63 10.90 16.61 0.58
N PRO A 64 11.91 15.99 1.22
CA PRO A 64 12.04 16.05 2.69
C PRO A 64 12.15 17.47 3.25
N ARG A 65 12.85 18.38 2.55
CA ARG A 65 12.92 19.80 2.94
C ARG A 65 11.58 20.50 2.78
N THR A 66 10.87 20.22 1.69
CA THR A 66 9.51 20.75 1.47
C THR A 66 8.59 20.31 2.60
N VAL A 67 8.61 19.00 2.95
CA VAL A 67 7.81 18.47 4.06
C VAL A 67 8.17 19.17 5.37
N THR A 68 9.46 19.29 5.71
CA THR A 68 9.89 19.98 6.93
C THR A 68 9.38 21.41 6.96
N LYS A 69 9.60 22.19 5.89
CA LYS A 69 9.17 23.59 5.81
C LYS A 69 7.66 23.74 5.96
N LEU A 70 6.89 22.91 5.24
CA LEU A 70 5.44 22.97 5.28
C LEU A 70 4.86 22.46 6.61
N SER A 71 5.52 21.49 7.26
CA SER A 71 5.10 21.03 8.59
C SER A 71 5.26 22.10 9.67
N GLU A 72 6.20 23.04 9.49
CA GLU A 72 6.39 24.16 10.41
C GLU A 72 5.41 25.32 10.16
N SER A 73 4.99 25.51 8.91
CA SER A 73 4.14 26.63 8.50
C SER A 73 2.64 26.30 8.41
N THR A 74 2.28 25.03 8.30
CA THR A 74 0.89 24.60 8.22
C THR A 74 0.32 24.38 9.62
N PRO A 75 -0.82 24.97 9.97
CA PRO A 75 -1.40 24.84 11.32
C PRO A 75 -2.08 23.47 11.48
N ALA A 76 -1.28 22.41 11.55
CA ALA A 76 -1.70 21.05 11.82
C ALA A 76 -1.49 20.67 13.28
N ASP A 77 -2.30 19.78 13.81
CA ASP A 77 -2.16 19.19 15.14
C ASP A 77 -1.45 17.83 15.08
N ILE A 78 -1.43 17.22 13.88
CA ILE A 78 -0.75 15.96 13.60
C ILE A 78 -0.35 15.89 12.11
N ILE A 79 0.76 15.21 11.83
CA ILE A 79 1.18 14.83 10.48
C ILE A 79 0.99 13.34 10.30
N HIS A 80 0.38 12.93 9.21
CA HIS A 80 0.17 11.53 8.88
C HIS A 80 0.84 11.18 7.55
N ILE A 81 1.93 10.41 7.61
CA ILE A 81 2.58 9.80 6.45
C ILE A 81 1.88 8.48 6.18
N THR A 82 1.19 8.39 5.05
CA THR A 82 0.23 7.30 4.77
C THR A 82 0.85 6.02 4.23
N ASP A 83 2.19 5.97 4.11
CA ASP A 83 2.91 4.85 3.51
C ASP A 83 4.34 4.72 4.10
N GLN A 84 4.74 3.51 4.50
CA GLN A 84 6.08 3.24 5.03
C GLN A 84 7.21 3.55 4.03
N GLU A 85 6.96 3.43 2.72
CA GLU A 85 7.95 3.78 1.70
C GLU A 85 8.30 5.29 1.72
N GLN A 86 7.51 6.08 2.41
CA GLN A 86 7.72 7.51 2.61
C GLN A 86 8.19 7.87 4.04
N ALA A 87 8.50 6.89 4.88
CA ALA A 87 8.92 7.13 6.25
C ALA A 87 10.17 8.03 6.36
N HIS A 88 11.03 8.08 5.33
CA HIS A 88 12.16 9.00 5.28
C HIS A 88 11.76 10.48 5.36
N LEU A 89 10.49 10.80 5.06
CA LEU A 89 9.92 12.14 5.14
C LEU A 89 9.62 12.60 6.57
N VAL A 90 9.65 11.72 7.58
CA VAL A 90 9.51 12.10 8.98
C VAL A 90 10.59 13.13 9.33
N PRO A 91 10.24 14.40 9.65
CA PRO A 91 11.23 15.43 9.98
C PRO A 91 12.07 15.04 11.20
N LYS A 92 13.29 15.54 11.28
CA LYS A 92 14.14 15.31 12.46
C LYS A 92 13.59 16.02 13.71
N ASN A 93 13.13 17.24 13.51
CA ASN A 93 12.47 18.05 14.52
C ASN A 93 11.11 18.45 13.95
N CYS A 94 10.04 17.96 14.52
CA CYS A 94 8.70 18.30 14.11
C CYS A 94 7.97 18.97 15.28
N PRO A 95 7.27 20.10 15.06
CA PRO A 95 6.55 20.76 16.13
C PRO A 95 5.30 20.00 16.59
N VAL A 96 4.83 19.05 15.79
CA VAL A 96 3.63 18.24 16.08
C VAL A 96 3.93 16.76 15.91
N PRO A 97 3.16 15.86 16.54
CA PRO A 97 3.35 14.43 16.40
C PRO A 97 3.26 13.96 14.94
N VAL A 98 4.10 13.00 14.58
CA VAL A 98 4.13 12.38 13.26
C VAL A 98 3.74 10.90 13.35
N ILE A 99 2.70 10.53 12.62
CA ILE A 99 2.24 9.14 12.47
C ILE A 99 2.66 8.61 11.12
N VAL A 100 3.05 7.33 11.06
CA VAL A 100 3.34 6.62 9.81
C VAL A 100 2.45 5.39 9.72
N THR A 101 1.72 5.23 8.62
CA THR A 101 1.04 3.96 8.31
C THR A 101 2.01 3.00 7.64
N VAL A 102 2.05 1.77 8.15
CA VAL A 102 2.86 0.67 7.64
C VAL A 102 1.95 -0.42 7.10
N HIS A 103 2.02 -0.63 5.78
CA HIS A 103 1.29 -1.68 5.08
C HIS A 103 1.97 -3.02 5.21
N ASP A 104 3.28 -3.05 5.02
CA ASP A 104 4.16 -4.19 5.29
C ASP A 104 5.60 -3.71 5.51
N LEU A 105 6.48 -4.63 5.92
CA LEU A 105 7.91 -4.35 6.09
C LEU A 105 8.79 -5.25 5.21
N PHE A 106 8.24 -5.84 4.15
CA PHE A 106 8.96 -6.80 3.32
C PHE A 106 10.22 -6.23 2.68
N HIS A 107 10.22 -4.94 2.35
CA HIS A 107 11.41 -4.26 1.79
C HIS A 107 12.50 -4.07 2.83
N ILE A 108 12.13 -3.78 4.08
CA ILE A 108 13.08 -3.55 5.18
C ILE A 108 13.52 -4.89 5.81
N SER A 109 12.62 -5.87 5.83
CA SER A 109 12.83 -7.21 6.39
C SER A 109 12.35 -8.27 5.40
N PRO A 110 13.12 -8.49 4.32
CA PRO A 110 12.79 -9.55 3.37
C PRO A 110 12.86 -10.91 4.04
N ARG A 111 11.95 -11.81 3.65
CA ARG A 111 11.85 -13.13 4.24
C ARG A 111 11.45 -14.19 3.23
N LYS A 112 11.70 -15.45 3.59
CA LYS A 112 11.18 -16.60 2.85
C LYS A 112 9.98 -17.16 3.60
N ILE A 113 8.90 -17.38 2.89
CA ILE A 113 7.69 -18.03 3.41
C ILE A 113 7.69 -19.45 2.87
N ILE A 114 7.69 -20.43 3.78
CA ILE A 114 7.68 -21.85 3.45
C ILE A 114 6.25 -22.33 3.62
N GLY A 115 5.69 -22.94 2.55
CA GLY A 115 4.36 -23.54 2.58
C GLY A 115 4.42 -24.91 1.87
N GLY A 116 4.44 -26.01 2.65
CA GLY A 116 4.74 -27.35 2.14
C GLY A 116 6.12 -27.38 1.47
N ASP A 117 6.22 -27.91 0.27
CA ASP A 117 7.48 -28.03 -0.48
C ASP A 117 7.85 -26.74 -1.24
N VAL A 118 7.07 -25.67 -1.09
CA VAL A 118 7.28 -24.41 -1.83
C VAL A 118 7.81 -23.33 -0.92
N THR A 119 8.93 -22.73 -1.35
CA THR A 119 9.50 -21.53 -0.70
C THR A 119 9.25 -20.32 -1.59
N VAL A 120 8.62 -19.29 -1.03
CA VAL A 120 8.34 -18.03 -1.71
C VAL A 120 9.16 -16.93 -1.06
N SER A 121 9.96 -16.24 -1.87
CA SER A 121 10.71 -15.06 -1.41
C SER A 121 9.79 -13.85 -1.41
N VAL A 122 9.74 -13.14 -0.28
CA VAL A 122 8.95 -11.92 -0.11
C VAL A 122 9.87 -10.77 0.27
N GLY A 123 9.72 -9.67 -0.45
CA GLY A 123 10.59 -8.51 -0.32
C GLY A 123 11.85 -8.60 -1.18
N GLU A 124 12.65 -7.56 -1.13
CA GLU A 124 13.84 -7.41 -1.97
C GLU A 124 15.05 -8.08 -1.30
N GLN A 125 15.42 -9.26 -1.84
CA GLN A 125 16.48 -10.09 -1.22
C GLN A 125 17.89 -9.48 -1.41
N ASN A 126 18.14 -8.82 -2.54
CA ASN A 126 19.44 -8.27 -2.91
C ASN A 126 19.31 -6.81 -3.38
N PRO A 127 19.05 -5.86 -2.46
CA PRO A 127 18.95 -4.45 -2.82
C PRO A 127 20.31 -3.91 -3.29
N ASP A 128 20.30 -3.10 -4.36
CA ASP A 128 21.46 -2.36 -4.81
C ASP A 128 21.89 -1.30 -3.79
N LEU A 129 23.02 -0.62 -4.04
CA LEU A 129 23.57 0.36 -3.11
C LEU A 129 22.59 1.52 -2.83
N PHE A 130 21.92 2.03 -3.88
CA PHE A 130 20.96 3.13 -3.72
C PHE A 130 19.78 2.68 -2.87
N ARG A 131 19.25 1.48 -3.15
CA ARG A 131 18.15 0.91 -2.37
C ARG A 131 18.54 0.65 -0.92
N ARG A 132 19.77 0.19 -0.65
CA ARG A 132 20.28 0.03 0.74
C ARG A 132 20.29 1.34 1.51
N ILE A 133 20.72 2.43 0.85
CA ILE A 133 20.70 3.77 1.46
C ILE A 133 19.25 4.18 1.74
N ASP A 134 18.36 4.01 0.76
CA ASP A 134 16.94 4.32 0.89
C ASP A 134 16.30 3.55 2.06
N LEU A 135 16.49 2.23 2.13
CA LEU A 135 15.98 1.40 3.22
C LEU A 135 16.49 1.84 4.60
N LYS A 136 17.77 2.25 4.68
CA LYS A 136 18.32 2.83 5.91
C LYS A 136 17.63 4.14 6.30
N MET A 137 17.30 4.97 5.32
CA MET A 137 16.56 6.22 5.54
C MET A 137 15.12 5.96 5.99
N LEU A 138 14.45 4.97 5.38
CA LEU A 138 13.11 4.53 5.77
C LEU A 138 13.09 4.04 7.22
N LYS A 139 14.02 3.15 7.59
CA LYS A 139 14.16 2.65 8.95
C LYS A 139 14.34 3.78 9.97
N LYS A 140 15.26 4.71 9.70
CA LYS A 140 15.47 5.88 10.55
C LYS A 140 14.24 6.77 10.64
N GLY A 141 13.44 6.85 9.57
CA GLY A 141 12.17 7.56 9.57
C GLY A 141 11.14 6.91 10.49
N LEU A 142 10.98 5.59 10.41
CA LEU A 142 10.11 4.84 11.32
C LEU A 142 10.57 4.95 12.78
N GLU A 143 11.88 4.97 13.03
CA GLU A 143 12.44 5.21 14.37
C GLU A 143 12.09 6.61 14.92
N ARG A 144 11.97 7.63 14.06
CA ARG A 144 11.60 8.99 14.46
C ARG A 144 10.11 9.21 14.64
N ALA A 145 9.27 8.43 13.95
CA ALA A 145 7.81 8.57 14.06
C ALA A 145 7.36 8.47 15.53
N ASP A 146 6.41 9.29 15.93
CA ASP A 146 5.83 9.24 17.29
C ASP A 146 4.95 8.02 17.47
N MET A 147 4.27 7.59 16.39
CA MET A 147 3.41 6.42 16.37
C MET A 147 3.43 5.73 15.01
N ILE A 148 3.32 4.42 15.01
CA ILE A 148 3.17 3.60 13.81
C ILE A 148 1.79 2.94 13.81
N ILE A 149 1.03 3.19 12.73
CA ILE A 149 -0.22 2.49 12.46
C ILE A 149 0.11 1.28 11.58
N CYS A 150 -0.35 0.09 12.00
CA CYS A 150 -0.21 -1.15 11.26
C CYS A 150 -1.56 -1.60 10.72
N ILE A 151 -1.62 -2.04 9.46
CA ILE A 151 -2.89 -2.44 8.84
C ILE A 151 -3.30 -3.90 9.13
N SER A 152 -2.40 -4.68 9.69
CA SER A 152 -2.64 -6.09 10.03
C SER A 152 -1.87 -6.49 11.30
N GLU A 153 -2.32 -7.56 11.94
CA GLU A 153 -1.64 -8.13 13.10
C GLU A 153 -0.23 -8.61 12.76
N SER A 154 -0.04 -9.22 11.59
CA SER A 154 1.28 -9.63 11.11
C SER A 154 2.24 -8.45 11.00
N THR A 155 1.77 -7.34 10.40
CA THR A 155 2.56 -6.10 10.31
C THR A 155 2.85 -5.53 11.69
N LEU A 156 1.87 -5.55 12.60
CA LEU A 156 2.05 -5.07 13.98
C LEU A 156 3.13 -5.87 14.72
N MET A 157 3.11 -7.19 14.59
CA MET A 157 4.15 -8.06 15.18
C MET A 157 5.53 -7.76 14.61
N ASP A 158 5.64 -7.59 13.30
CA ASP A 158 6.90 -7.23 12.63
C ASP A 158 7.42 -5.87 13.11
N VAL A 159 6.56 -4.85 13.20
CA VAL A 159 6.91 -3.52 13.71
C VAL A 159 7.39 -3.59 15.15
N ARG A 160 6.67 -4.27 16.04
CA ARG A 160 7.05 -4.41 17.45
C ARG A 160 8.40 -5.12 17.62
N ARG A 161 8.68 -6.12 16.78
CA ARG A 161 9.97 -6.83 16.79
C ARG A 161 11.11 -5.93 16.32
N MET A 162 10.89 -5.14 15.26
CA MET A 162 11.93 -4.30 14.67
C MET A 162 12.15 -2.97 15.40
N PHE A 163 11.11 -2.44 16.03
CA PHE A 163 11.11 -1.15 16.70
C PHE A 163 10.54 -1.30 18.14
N PRO A 164 11.26 -2.02 19.01
CA PRO A 164 10.79 -2.24 20.39
C PRO A 164 10.61 -0.90 21.11
N GLY A 165 9.52 -0.78 21.87
CA GLY A 165 9.15 0.45 22.59
C GLY A 165 8.45 1.53 21.75
N LYS A 166 8.31 1.36 20.42
CA LYS A 166 7.56 2.28 19.58
C LYS A 166 6.06 2.19 19.87
N LYS A 167 5.38 3.33 19.99
CA LYS A 167 3.91 3.37 20.06
C LYS A 167 3.32 2.82 18.77
N THR A 168 2.42 1.86 18.87
CA THR A 168 1.80 1.19 17.72
C THR A 168 0.31 1.08 17.90
N ALA A 169 -0.43 1.15 16.80
CA ALA A 169 -1.85 0.84 16.74
C ALA A 169 -2.16 -0.10 15.56
N LEU A 170 -3.15 -0.96 15.74
CA LEU A 170 -3.72 -1.77 14.66
C LEU A 170 -4.95 -1.05 14.13
N VAL A 171 -4.88 -0.61 12.86
CA VAL A 171 -6.01 0.00 12.16
C VAL A 171 -6.10 -0.66 10.79
N ARG A 172 -7.09 -1.53 10.61
CA ARG A 172 -7.31 -2.22 9.33
C ARG A 172 -7.88 -1.25 8.30
N HIS A 173 -7.61 -1.51 7.02
CA HIS A 173 -8.27 -0.79 5.94
C HIS A 173 -9.78 -1.00 6.04
N GLN A 174 -10.51 0.08 5.86
CA GLN A 174 -11.94 0.00 5.69
C GLN A 174 -12.30 -0.50 4.29
N ILE A 175 -13.43 -1.14 4.19
CA ILE A 175 -14.05 -1.55 2.94
C ILE A 175 -15.39 -0.83 2.87
N ASP A 176 -15.63 -0.14 1.77
CA ASP A 176 -16.94 0.43 1.46
C ASP A 176 -17.88 -0.71 1.07
N THR A 177 -18.65 -1.19 2.03
CA THR A 177 -19.54 -2.36 1.86
C THR A 177 -20.76 -2.02 0.99
N GLU A 178 -21.12 -0.75 0.86
CA GLU A 178 -22.20 -0.33 -0.04
C GLU A 178 -21.71 -0.39 -1.49
N TYR A 179 -20.52 0.13 -1.76
CA TYR A 179 -19.90 0.09 -3.09
C TYR A 179 -19.56 -1.36 -3.52
N TRP A 180 -19.01 -2.16 -2.62
CA TRP A 180 -18.61 -3.54 -2.85
C TRP A 180 -19.71 -4.56 -2.57
N SER A 181 -20.95 -4.14 -2.58
CA SER A 181 -22.10 -5.02 -2.41
C SER A 181 -22.47 -5.69 -3.75
N PRO A 182 -22.87 -6.96 -3.74
CA PRO A 182 -23.41 -7.62 -4.94
C PRO A 182 -24.69 -6.96 -5.45
N PHE A 183 -25.32 -6.11 -4.63
CA PHE A 183 -26.55 -5.38 -4.97
C PHE A 183 -26.27 -3.99 -5.55
N SER A 184 -25.08 -3.43 -5.39
CA SER A 184 -24.74 -2.10 -5.90
C SER A 184 -24.59 -2.01 -7.42
N ASN A 185 -24.28 -3.14 -8.07
CA ASN A 185 -24.24 -3.28 -9.52
C ASN A 185 -24.84 -4.62 -9.93
N PRO A 186 -26.14 -4.68 -10.26
CA PRO A 186 -26.87 -5.93 -10.52
C PRO A 186 -26.46 -6.65 -11.82
N LYS A 187 -25.65 -6.00 -12.68
CA LYS A 187 -25.23 -6.54 -13.97
C LYS A 187 -23.70 -6.59 -14.19
N PRO A 188 -22.90 -6.96 -13.19
CA PRO A 188 -21.44 -6.99 -13.37
C PRO A 188 -20.99 -7.98 -14.45
N ARG A 189 -21.77 -9.05 -14.70
CA ARG A 189 -21.44 -10.08 -15.69
C ARG A 189 -21.57 -9.61 -17.14
N GLU A 190 -22.53 -8.71 -17.43
CA GLU A 190 -22.68 -8.14 -18.77
C GLU A 190 -21.42 -7.39 -19.24
N LEU A 191 -20.59 -6.90 -18.31
CA LEU A 191 -19.33 -6.26 -18.62
C LEU A 191 -18.23 -7.23 -19.04
N LEU A 192 -18.40 -8.53 -18.80
CA LEU A 192 -17.43 -9.54 -19.11
C LEU A 192 -17.61 -10.11 -20.54
N GLY A 193 -18.72 -9.81 -21.20
CA GLY A 193 -19.00 -10.24 -22.58
C GLY A 193 -18.82 -11.74 -22.76
N ASP A 194 -18.09 -12.14 -23.81
CA ASP A 194 -17.82 -13.54 -24.15
C ASP A 194 -17.03 -14.33 -23.09
N LEU A 195 -16.44 -13.65 -22.11
CA LEU A 195 -15.75 -14.29 -20.99
C LEU A 195 -16.72 -14.87 -19.96
N ASP A 196 -17.97 -14.43 -19.98
CA ASP A 196 -19.03 -14.93 -19.11
C ASP A 196 -20.00 -15.82 -19.90
N SER A 197 -19.72 -17.11 -19.94
CA SER A 197 -20.79 -18.05 -20.24
C SER A 197 -21.49 -18.39 -18.94
N GLU A 198 -22.81 -18.26 -18.87
CA GLU A 198 -23.62 -18.54 -17.67
C GLU A 198 -23.43 -19.97 -17.12
N SER A 199 -22.90 -20.87 -17.95
CA SER A 199 -22.65 -22.26 -17.62
C SER A 199 -21.26 -22.52 -17.01
N LYS A 200 -20.34 -21.49 -16.95
CA LYS A 200 -18.96 -21.70 -16.50
C LYS A 200 -18.67 -21.02 -15.16
N MET A 201 -17.86 -21.70 -14.37
CA MET A 201 -17.29 -21.12 -13.15
C MET A 201 -16.25 -20.07 -13.52
N LEU A 202 -16.40 -18.85 -12.99
CA LEU A 202 -15.45 -17.77 -13.19
C LEU A 202 -14.46 -17.70 -12.01
N VAL A 203 -13.18 -17.95 -12.28
CA VAL A 203 -12.09 -17.78 -11.31
C VAL A 203 -11.37 -16.48 -11.59
N ILE A 204 -11.42 -15.54 -10.63
CA ILE A 204 -10.80 -14.24 -10.76
C ILE A 204 -9.56 -14.18 -9.87
N THR A 205 -8.43 -13.78 -10.43
CA THR A 205 -7.20 -13.50 -9.69
C THR A 205 -6.90 -12.01 -9.75
N LEU A 206 -6.50 -11.42 -8.61
CA LEU A 206 -6.22 -9.98 -8.48
C LEU A 206 -4.76 -9.74 -8.06
N GLY A 207 -4.12 -8.75 -8.68
CA GLY A 207 -2.83 -8.22 -8.24
C GLY A 207 -1.73 -8.20 -9.30
N SER A 208 -0.52 -7.84 -8.86
CA SER A 208 0.68 -7.85 -9.70
C SER A 208 1.23 -9.27 -9.88
N ASN A 209 2.13 -9.43 -10.87
CA ASN A 209 2.82 -10.72 -11.10
C ASN A 209 3.97 -10.99 -10.12
N GLU A 210 3.90 -10.42 -8.92
CA GLU A 210 4.88 -10.72 -7.87
C GLU A 210 4.78 -12.17 -7.40
N GLU A 211 5.93 -12.80 -7.11
CA GLU A 211 6.01 -14.20 -6.68
C GLU A 211 5.10 -14.51 -5.48
N ARG A 212 5.00 -13.58 -4.52
CA ARG A 212 4.13 -13.71 -3.34
C ARG A 212 2.63 -13.80 -3.65
N LYS A 213 2.18 -13.33 -4.83
CA LYS A 213 0.79 -13.43 -5.30
C LYS A 213 0.47 -14.80 -5.90
N ARG A 214 1.51 -15.60 -6.19
CA ARG A 214 1.40 -16.99 -6.61
C ARG A 214 0.51 -17.26 -7.84
N LEU A 215 0.47 -16.32 -8.79
CA LEU A 215 -0.35 -16.46 -10.01
C LEU A 215 0.01 -17.74 -10.82
N LYS A 216 1.31 -18.04 -10.92
CA LYS A 216 1.77 -19.28 -11.59
C LYS A 216 1.25 -20.53 -10.89
N PHE A 217 1.17 -20.51 -9.57
CA PHE A 217 0.63 -21.64 -8.79
C PHE A 217 -0.88 -21.77 -9.02
N ALA A 218 -1.64 -20.67 -9.00
CA ALA A 218 -3.07 -20.70 -9.30
C ALA A 218 -3.35 -21.28 -10.69
N LYS A 219 -2.60 -20.83 -11.71
CA LYS A 219 -2.69 -21.41 -13.07
C LYS A 219 -2.38 -22.90 -13.08
N LYS A 220 -1.31 -23.33 -12.39
CA LYS A 220 -0.92 -24.74 -12.31
C LYS A 220 -2.02 -25.58 -11.64
N VAL A 221 -2.64 -25.08 -10.57
CA VAL A 221 -3.75 -25.79 -9.91
C VAL A 221 -4.91 -25.99 -10.88
N ILE A 222 -5.32 -24.93 -11.58
CA ILE A 222 -6.43 -25.02 -12.55
C ILE A 222 -6.11 -26.00 -13.69
N SER A 223 -4.88 -25.94 -14.23
CA SER A 223 -4.45 -26.86 -15.31
C SER A 223 -4.24 -28.30 -14.86
N SER A 224 -4.18 -28.56 -13.55
CA SER A 224 -4.10 -29.95 -13.03
C SER A 224 -5.44 -30.55 -12.66
N LEU A 225 -6.53 -29.83 -12.86
CA LEU A 225 -7.87 -30.35 -12.66
C LEU A 225 -8.22 -31.32 -13.79
N PRO A 226 -9.06 -32.32 -13.53
CA PRO A 226 -9.59 -33.20 -14.60
C PRO A 226 -10.26 -32.36 -15.70
N ASP A 227 -10.13 -32.82 -16.97
CA ASP A 227 -10.67 -32.13 -18.13
C ASP A 227 -12.18 -31.85 -18.00
N GLU A 228 -12.90 -32.76 -17.34
CA GLU A 228 -14.33 -32.63 -17.06
C GLU A 228 -14.67 -31.40 -16.21
N VAL A 229 -13.74 -30.98 -15.33
CA VAL A 229 -13.90 -29.83 -14.47
C VAL A 229 -13.29 -28.57 -15.10
N SER A 230 -12.09 -28.70 -15.69
CA SER A 230 -11.34 -27.55 -16.21
C SER A 230 -12.03 -26.90 -17.42
N LYS A 231 -12.75 -27.64 -18.23
CA LYS A 231 -13.54 -27.13 -19.36
C LYS A 231 -14.65 -26.15 -18.95
N ASP A 232 -15.13 -26.27 -17.71
CA ASP A 232 -16.19 -25.43 -17.15
C ASP A 232 -15.65 -24.29 -16.30
N ILE A 233 -14.33 -24.01 -16.40
CA ILE A 233 -13.69 -22.90 -15.67
C ILE A 233 -13.18 -21.86 -16.67
N ASN A 234 -13.64 -20.61 -16.51
CA ASN A 234 -13.03 -19.44 -17.12
C ASN A 234 -12.13 -18.73 -16.10
N THR A 235 -10.96 -18.28 -16.54
CA THR A 235 -10.03 -17.56 -15.66
C THR A 235 -9.82 -16.14 -16.13
N ILE A 236 -9.94 -15.17 -15.21
CA ILE A 236 -9.63 -13.77 -15.47
C ILE A 236 -8.55 -13.33 -14.47
N HIS A 237 -7.55 -12.62 -14.99
CA HIS A 237 -6.58 -11.92 -14.15
C HIS A 237 -6.75 -10.43 -14.30
N ILE A 238 -6.92 -9.73 -13.14
CA ILE A 238 -7.01 -8.28 -13.05
C ILE A 238 -5.78 -7.76 -12.31
N GLY A 239 -4.90 -7.04 -13.02
CA GLY A 239 -3.68 -6.47 -12.43
C GLY A 239 -2.72 -5.92 -13.47
N SER A 240 -1.66 -5.23 -13.01
CA SER A 240 -0.60 -4.75 -13.88
C SER A 240 0.24 -5.92 -14.41
N GLU A 241 0.44 -5.97 -15.72
CA GLU A 241 1.41 -6.82 -16.42
C GLU A 241 1.13 -8.32 -16.49
N VAL A 242 -0.07 -8.72 -16.82
CA VAL A 242 -0.24 -10.03 -17.44
C VAL A 242 -0.64 -9.81 -18.89
N LYS A 243 0.35 -9.90 -19.79
CA LYS A 243 0.03 -10.27 -21.17
C LYS A 243 -0.54 -11.68 -21.08
N LEU A 244 -1.84 -11.81 -21.33
CA LEU A 244 -2.48 -13.10 -21.56
C LEU A 244 -1.83 -13.65 -22.83
N THR A 245 -1.00 -14.66 -22.69
CA THR A 245 -0.50 -15.49 -23.77
C THR A 245 -1.31 -16.77 -23.78
#